data_bd505523f83da974c94f9bae7308a6a0
#
_entry.id   bd505523f83da974c94f9bae7308a6a0
#
_cell.length_a   1.000
_cell.length_b   1.000
_cell.length_c   1.000
_cell.angle_alpha   90.00
_cell.angle_beta   90.00
_cell.angle_gamma   90.00
#
_symmetry.space_group_name_H-M   'P 1'
#
loop_
_entity.id
_entity.type
_entity.pdbx_description
1 polymer ?
#
loop_
_entity_poly.entity_id
_entity_poly.type
_entity_poly.pdbx_seq_one_letter_code
_entity_poly.pdbx_strand_id
1 'polypeptide(L)'
;MDEKSQFSESVVQDLEQMHSALRQVMTKLSLPELPPLQSINSREEGSPPKDDHANTSHHLSVSQEEFRGPSCDNSPKATPEDEGLPYVPIHSLYTLTKLSALRSPDNPEAQKGNAINDFIARGALSLADAESLFSLYRDRLDRYMYGIGCRYMTLEELRRKSPILSAATLTVAALHDPKADNIYGICSGEFRRLMEKSMFERRIDRDYLRAMCVASYWLSDLSWMLSGYAIRRAAECNLHNSYNQAIKEQSQEAADCARLWYILYICDQHLATLYGRPSIVQEDSSIQGWEQFLKSPVATEEDKRLTGQVMLVSILRNIRELFGTDKGEPIPRVYLNHILQFRRQLDEWYTRWMGELPEQWTQIGSFPRKGTILHYNFAQIHLYSHIFRGLSNDAPIPHYFLDCAMQAVNAATAIIDLIITDPDVAVGIVGMPSYMLSMTAFACMFLIKVAVKYGSDLIERQRVHDLTTNLVRQFRSLKAGKWHLANLMAGGLERMTATLATPDLGQVQPAVYNNAVEHVDMVMPGNQVYTDMDGDTFFDYDMSFGLSPVFRFDPSMFTVDASGQSLPTYPEADYGMRPQ
;
A
#
# COMPACT_ATOMS: atom_id res chain seq x y z
N MET A 1 7.39 -0.55 -57.67
CA MET A 1 7.08 0.72 -56.96
C MET A 1 6.25 0.35 -55.76
N ASP A 2 6.82 0.55 -54.56
CA ASP A 2 6.25 0.03 -53.30
C ASP A 2 5.00 0.80 -52.90
N GLU A 3 3.97 0.08 -52.43
CA GLU A 3 2.74 0.65 -51.86
C GLU A 3 3.01 1.73 -50.78
N LYS A 4 4.13 1.60 -50.06
CA LYS A 4 4.59 2.61 -49.09
C LYS A 4 4.99 3.95 -49.75
N SER A 5 5.51 3.93 -50.95
CA SER A 5 5.89 5.16 -51.69
C SER A 5 4.64 5.88 -52.18
N GLN A 6 3.64 5.15 -52.68
CA GLN A 6 2.37 5.73 -53.13
C GLN A 6 1.56 6.32 -51.99
N PHE A 7 1.55 5.64 -50.81
CA PHE A 7 0.91 6.17 -49.61
C PHE A 7 1.59 7.45 -49.12
N SER A 8 2.93 7.49 -49.10
CA SER A 8 3.69 8.68 -48.70
C SER A 8 3.44 9.88 -49.63
N GLU A 9 3.34 9.65 -50.95
CA GLU A 9 3.04 10.70 -51.91
C GLU A 9 1.61 11.23 -51.75
N SER A 10 0.64 10.35 -51.50
CA SER A 10 -0.75 10.75 -51.25
C SER A 10 -0.87 11.61 -49.99
N VAL A 11 -0.20 11.24 -48.90
CA VAL A 11 -0.20 12.02 -47.65
C VAL A 11 0.45 13.40 -47.83
N VAL A 12 1.53 13.49 -48.58
CA VAL A 12 2.17 14.79 -48.89
C VAL A 12 1.22 15.69 -49.66
N GLN A 13 0.51 15.14 -50.65
CA GLN A 13 -0.44 15.90 -51.47
C GLN A 13 -1.64 16.40 -50.63
N ASP A 14 -2.15 15.58 -49.71
CA ASP A 14 -3.22 15.97 -48.78
C ASP A 14 -2.77 17.09 -47.83
N LEU A 15 -1.52 17.02 -47.32
CA LEU A 15 -0.94 18.06 -46.46
C LEU A 15 -0.75 19.39 -47.20
N GLU A 16 -0.30 19.37 -48.45
CA GLU A 16 -0.21 20.56 -49.28
C GLU A 16 -1.57 21.21 -49.55
N GLN A 17 -2.58 20.38 -49.79
CA GLN A 17 -3.94 20.86 -50.01
C GLN A 17 -4.54 21.50 -48.78
N MET A 18 -4.34 20.87 -47.59
CA MET A 18 -4.77 21.43 -46.29
C MET A 18 -4.03 22.72 -45.96
N HIS A 19 -2.72 22.79 -46.20
CA HIS A 19 -1.93 24.00 -45.97
C HIS A 19 -2.36 25.15 -46.87
N SER A 20 -2.68 24.88 -48.14
CA SER A 20 -3.22 25.86 -49.07
C SER A 20 -4.59 26.39 -48.64
N ALA A 21 -5.49 25.49 -48.20
CA ALA A 21 -6.81 25.86 -47.69
C ALA A 21 -6.70 26.74 -46.43
N LEU A 22 -5.82 26.37 -45.49
CA LEU A 22 -5.55 27.17 -44.28
C LEU A 22 -4.99 28.55 -44.60
N ARG A 23 -4.07 28.67 -45.55
CA ARG A 23 -3.57 29.97 -46.05
C ARG A 23 -4.70 30.85 -46.54
N GLN A 24 -5.62 30.31 -47.33
CA GLN A 24 -6.76 31.07 -47.83
C GLN A 24 -7.69 31.56 -46.71
N VAL A 25 -7.92 30.73 -45.71
CA VAL A 25 -8.72 31.11 -44.52
C VAL A 25 -8.01 32.21 -43.72
N MET A 26 -6.70 32.09 -43.49
CA MET A 26 -5.93 33.09 -42.74
C MET A 26 -5.85 34.42 -43.48
N THR A 27 -5.71 34.41 -44.79
CA THR A 27 -5.75 35.64 -45.62
C THR A 27 -7.13 36.32 -45.51
N LYS A 28 -8.22 35.56 -45.56
CA LYS A 28 -9.58 36.11 -45.39
C LYS A 28 -9.85 36.67 -43.98
N LEU A 29 -9.19 36.14 -42.99
CA LEU A 29 -9.32 36.58 -41.58
C LEU A 29 -8.28 37.62 -41.19
N SER A 30 -7.42 38.08 -42.08
CA SER A 30 -6.33 39.04 -41.85
C SER A 30 -5.38 38.58 -40.71
N LEU A 31 -5.13 37.28 -40.62
CA LEU A 31 -4.19 36.67 -39.71
C LEU A 31 -2.78 36.57 -40.31
N PRO A 32 -1.71 36.49 -39.51
CA PRO A 32 -0.33 36.33 -39.99
C PRO A 32 -0.19 35.09 -40.90
N GLU A 33 0.66 35.19 -41.94
CA GLU A 33 0.91 34.08 -42.86
C GLU A 33 1.49 32.84 -42.15
N LEU A 34 1.03 31.66 -42.59
CA LEU A 34 1.56 30.38 -42.14
C LEU A 34 2.98 30.15 -42.68
N PRO A 35 3.91 29.66 -41.85
CA PRO A 35 5.23 29.26 -42.34
C PRO A 35 5.11 28.10 -43.34
N PRO A 36 6.06 27.97 -44.29
CA PRO A 36 6.07 26.87 -45.26
C PRO A 36 6.24 25.51 -44.56
N LEU A 37 5.66 24.46 -45.16
CA LEU A 37 5.78 23.08 -44.65
C LEU A 37 7.23 22.61 -44.71
N GLN A 38 7.85 22.34 -43.58
CA GLN A 38 9.26 21.92 -43.47
C GLN A 38 9.51 20.52 -44.06
N SER A 39 8.52 19.63 -44.08
CA SER A 39 8.61 18.27 -44.61
C SER A 39 8.80 18.18 -46.11
N ILE A 40 8.57 19.27 -46.88
CA ILE A 40 8.69 19.30 -48.34
C ILE A 40 10.04 19.85 -48.79
N ASN A 41 10.67 20.73 -47.99
CA ASN A 41 11.95 21.36 -48.35
C ASN A 41 13.19 20.46 -48.19
N SER A 42 13.06 19.26 -47.59
CA SER A 42 14.18 18.33 -47.35
C SER A 42 14.56 17.48 -48.57
N ARG A 43 13.91 17.66 -49.73
CA ARG A 43 14.13 16.82 -50.92
C ARG A 43 15.04 17.43 -52.02
N GLU A 44 15.52 18.67 -51.89
CA GLU A 44 16.27 19.33 -52.96
C GLU A 44 17.79 19.50 -52.76
N GLU A 45 18.40 19.04 -51.69
CA GLU A 45 19.86 19.11 -51.60
C GLU A 45 20.49 17.73 -51.28
N GLY A 46 20.76 17.00 -52.35
CA GLY A 46 21.57 15.79 -52.33
C GLY A 46 22.89 15.99 -53.05
N SER A 47 24.00 16.03 -52.34
CA SER A 47 25.34 15.67 -52.83
C SER A 47 26.27 15.29 -51.66
N PRO A 48 27.16 14.28 -51.85
CA PRO A 48 27.83 13.61 -50.77
C PRO A 48 29.12 14.34 -50.32
N PRO A 49 29.50 14.28 -49.07
CA PRO A 49 30.82 14.72 -48.62
C PRO A 49 31.84 13.59 -48.64
N LYS A 50 33.02 13.98 -49.03
CA LYS A 50 34.27 13.20 -49.07
C LYS A 50 34.86 13.02 -47.67
N ASP A 51 35.51 11.88 -47.52
CA ASP A 51 36.40 11.56 -46.43
C ASP A 51 37.57 12.55 -46.28
N ASP A 52 37.92 12.90 -45.07
CA ASP A 52 39.31 13.21 -44.70
C ASP A 52 39.61 12.83 -43.25
N HIS A 53 40.67 12.00 -43.15
CA HIS A 53 41.30 11.59 -41.91
C HIS A 53 42.14 12.73 -41.29
N ALA A 54 42.14 12.87 -39.99
CA ALA A 54 43.35 13.18 -39.24
C ALA A 54 43.24 12.93 -37.73
N ASN A 55 44.02 12.02 -37.27
CA ASN A 55 44.66 11.85 -35.98
C ASN A 55 44.75 13.05 -35.02
N THR A 56 44.52 12.90 -33.72
CA THR A 56 45.60 12.97 -32.70
C THR A 56 45.11 12.78 -31.27
N SER A 57 45.70 11.78 -30.60
CA SER A 57 46.23 11.70 -29.20
C SER A 57 45.36 12.02 -27.98
N HIS A 58 45.20 10.96 -27.22
CA HIS A 58 45.29 10.77 -25.78
C HIS A 58 45.28 11.99 -24.83
N HIS A 59 44.24 12.04 -24.00
CA HIS A 59 44.41 12.27 -22.57
C HIS A 59 43.40 11.43 -21.80
N LEU A 60 43.90 10.43 -21.06
CA LEU A 60 43.19 9.71 -20.03
C LEU A 60 42.91 10.68 -18.86
N SER A 61 41.69 11.16 -18.74
CA SER A 61 41.17 11.65 -17.48
C SER A 61 40.10 10.67 -17.01
N VAL A 62 40.46 9.93 -15.98
CA VAL A 62 39.53 9.13 -15.20
C VAL A 62 38.55 10.08 -14.54
N SER A 63 37.45 10.33 -15.20
CA SER A 63 36.27 10.96 -14.57
C SER A 63 35.59 9.88 -13.73
N GLN A 64 35.65 10.03 -12.41
CA GLN A 64 34.73 9.38 -11.49
C GLN A 64 33.31 9.72 -11.95
N GLU A 65 32.67 8.79 -12.65
CA GLU A 65 31.24 8.81 -12.83
C GLU A 65 30.61 8.62 -11.46
N GLU A 66 30.24 9.72 -10.82
CA GLU A 66 29.32 9.72 -9.71
C GLU A 66 28.06 8.99 -10.15
N PHE A 67 27.74 7.90 -9.48
CA PHE A 67 26.55 7.10 -9.61
C PHE A 67 25.29 7.98 -9.38
N ARG A 68 24.86 8.69 -10.40
CA ARG A 68 23.53 9.27 -10.46
C ARG A 68 22.59 8.18 -10.87
N GLY A 69 21.89 7.60 -9.91
CA GLY A 69 20.74 6.74 -10.20
C GLY A 69 19.78 7.45 -11.15
N PRO A 70 18.98 6.74 -11.96
CA PRO A 70 18.06 7.34 -12.90
C PRO A 70 17.14 8.32 -12.15
N SER A 71 17.33 9.59 -12.39
CA SER A 71 16.44 10.66 -11.89
C SER A 71 15.07 10.38 -12.47
N CYS A 72 14.06 10.26 -11.61
CA CYS A 72 12.65 10.17 -12.02
C CYS A 72 12.16 11.52 -12.58
N ASP A 73 12.94 12.14 -13.46
CA ASP A 73 12.53 13.33 -14.20
C ASP A 73 11.70 12.90 -15.39
N ASN A 74 10.41 12.76 -15.19
CA ASN A 74 9.42 12.43 -16.21
C ASN A 74 8.99 13.65 -17.06
N SER A 75 9.77 14.72 -17.06
CA SER A 75 9.61 15.68 -18.16
C SER A 75 9.97 14.97 -19.45
N PRO A 76 9.09 15.00 -20.47
CA PRO A 76 9.42 14.47 -21.78
C PRO A 76 10.67 15.19 -22.27
N LYS A 77 11.82 14.52 -22.19
CA LYS A 77 12.99 14.93 -22.96
C LYS A 77 12.66 14.50 -24.38
N ALA A 78 12.40 15.45 -25.26
CA ALA A 78 12.40 15.19 -26.67
C ALA A 78 13.79 14.67 -27.03
N THR A 79 13.92 13.37 -27.20
CA THR A 79 15.07 12.77 -27.85
C THR A 79 14.88 13.01 -29.36
N PRO A 80 15.93 13.33 -30.13
CA PRO A 80 15.83 13.60 -31.58
C PRO A 80 15.33 12.40 -32.39
N GLU A 81 15.07 11.26 -31.79
CA GLU A 81 14.73 9.99 -32.44
C GLU A 81 13.23 9.63 -32.40
N ASP A 82 12.38 10.43 -31.72
CA ASP A 82 10.94 10.20 -31.70
C ASP A 82 10.23 10.94 -32.85
N GLU A 83 10.44 10.48 -34.08
CA GLU A 83 9.66 10.90 -35.26
C GLU A 83 8.23 10.29 -35.28
N GLY A 84 7.80 9.65 -34.22
CA GLY A 84 6.46 9.09 -34.04
C GLY A 84 5.42 10.12 -33.59
N LEU A 85 4.16 9.91 -33.94
CA LEU A 85 3.03 10.64 -33.35
C LEU A 85 3.12 10.51 -31.81
N PRO A 86 2.90 11.60 -31.04
CA PRO A 86 3.02 11.56 -29.59
C PRO A 86 2.03 10.54 -29.03
N TYR A 87 2.59 9.45 -28.47
CA TYR A 87 1.82 8.33 -27.93
C TYR A 87 0.97 8.73 -26.70
N VAL A 88 1.39 9.78 -25.99
CA VAL A 88 0.73 10.25 -24.79
C VAL A 88 0.29 11.71 -24.96
N PRO A 89 -1.02 12.03 -24.89
CA PRO A 89 -1.55 13.39 -25.11
C PRO A 89 -0.91 14.48 -24.25
N ILE A 90 -0.50 14.14 -23.02
CA ILE A 90 0.13 15.09 -22.09
C ILE A 90 1.47 15.63 -22.59
N HIS A 91 2.21 14.88 -23.39
CA HIS A 91 3.48 15.34 -23.99
C HIS A 91 3.25 16.55 -24.89
N SER A 92 2.24 16.48 -25.75
CA SER A 92 1.85 17.60 -26.62
C SER A 92 1.43 18.82 -25.79
N LEU A 93 0.68 18.62 -24.70
CA LEU A 93 0.28 19.70 -23.81
C LEU A 93 1.48 20.38 -23.15
N TYR A 94 2.44 19.62 -22.62
CA TYR A 94 3.67 20.18 -22.02
C TYR A 94 4.51 20.96 -23.03
N THR A 95 4.59 20.49 -24.26
CA THR A 95 5.31 21.18 -25.33
C THR A 95 4.62 22.48 -25.72
N LEU A 96 3.31 22.45 -25.92
CA LEU A 96 2.51 23.61 -26.29
C LEU A 96 2.42 24.70 -25.24
N THR A 97 2.25 24.31 -23.97
CA THR A 97 1.89 25.24 -22.89
C THR A 97 3.07 25.69 -22.04
N LYS A 98 4.26 25.08 -22.21
CA LYS A 98 5.43 25.28 -21.33
C LYS A 98 5.08 25.16 -19.84
N LEU A 99 4.10 24.30 -19.50
CA LEU A 99 3.69 24.04 -18.10
C LEU A 99 4.88 23.63 -17.20
N SER A 100 5.95 23.11 -17.81
CA SER A 100 7.20 22.84 -17.10
C SER A 100 7.81 24.09 -16.44
N ALA A 101 7.54 25.29 -16.96
CA ALA A 101 8.02 26.55 -16.38
C ALA A 101 7.30 26.93 -15.06
N LEU A 102 6.09 26.39 -14.81
CA LEU A 102 5.35 26.61 -13.58
C LEU A 102 5.83 25.72 -12.42
N ARG A 103 6.64 24.71 -12.71
CA ARG A 103 7.24 23.86 -11.70
C ARG A 103 8.45 24.58 -11.12
N SER A 104 8.57 24.58 -9.79
CA SER A 104 9.70 25.22 -9.11
C SER A 104 11.02 24.82 -9.72
N PRO A 105 11.92 25.76 -10.02
CA PRO A 105 13.26 25.42 -10.50
C PRO A 105 13.94 24.53 -9.46
N ASP A 106 14.60 23.48 -9.95
CA ASP A 106 15.47 22.67 -9.10
C ASP A 106 16.47 23.62 -8.41
N ASN A 107 16.47 23.63 -7.09
CA ASN A 107 17.46 24.40 -6.37
C ASN A 107 18.77 23.59 -6.30
N PRO A 108 19.76 23.85 -7.16
CA PRO A 108 21.00 23.09 -7.19
C PRO A 108 21.88 23.34 -5.95
N GLU A 109 21.55 24.33 -5.13
CA GLU A 109 22.34 24.69 -3.94
C GLU A 109 22.06 23.78 -2.73
N ALA A 110 20.97 23.00 -2.73
CA ALA A 110 20.65 22.11 -1.61
C ALA A 110 21.62 20.90 -1.47
N GLN A 111 22.50 20.65 -2.45
CA GLN A 111 23.38 19.49 -2.48
C GLN A 111 24.85 19.76 -2.12
N LYS A 112 25.25 20.98 -1.79
CA LYS A 112 26.67 21.32 -1.58
C LYS A 112 27.15 21.36 -0.12
N GLY A 113 26.37 20.89 0.83
CA GLY A 113 26.82 20.78 2.23
C GLY A 113 27.25 19.36 2.58
N ASN A 114 28.54 19.10 2.77
CA ASN A 114 29.06 17.82 3.27
C ASN A 114 28.63 17.50 4.72
N ALA A 115 27.96 18.40 5.42
CA ALA A 115 27.53 18.23 6.79
C ALA A 115 26.09 17.70 6.85
N ILE A 116 25.88 16.59 7.55
CA ILE A 116 24.55 16.06 7.84
C ILE A 116 23.85 17.04 8.79
N ASN A 117 22.75 17.63 8.36
CA ASN A 117 21.92 18.54 9.16
C ASN A 117 20.50 18.00 9.30
N ASP A 118 20.37 16.89 10.01
CA ASP A 118 19.10 16.24 10.31
C ASP A 118 18.71 16.43 11.80
N PHE A 119 17.62 15.81 12.22
CA PHE A 119 17.12 15.89 13.59
C PHE A 119 18.06 15.25 14.63
N ILE A 120 18.91 14.28 14.22
CA ILE A 120 19.95 13.69 15.07
C ILE A 120 21.09 14.71 15.27
N ALA A 121 21.56 15.33 14.18
CA ALA A 121 22.59 16.37 14.25
C ALA A 121 22.13 17.60 15.06
N ARG A 122 20.82 17.89 15.04
CA ARG A 122 20.22 18.95 15.87
C ARG A 122 20.03 18.56 17.33
N GLY A 123 20.38 17.34 17.73
CA GLY A 123 20.29 16.86 19.10
C GLY A 123 18.89 16.46 19.56
N ALA A 124 17.90 16.32 18.63
CA ALA A 124 16.56 15.86 18.99
C ALA A 124 16.54 14.37 19.34
N LEU A 125 17.47 13.58 18.78
CA LEU A 125 17.69 12.18 19.08
C LEU A 125 19.20 11.95 19.28
N SER A 126 19.59 11.16 20.29
CA SER A 126 20.99 10.80 20.48
C SER A 126 21.48 9.89 19.36
N LEU A 127 22.77 10.02 18.97
CA LEU A 127 23.34 9.17 17.94
C LEU A 127 23.33 7.68 18.37
N ALA A 128 23.58 7.40 19.65
CA ALA A 128 23.60 6.02 20.16
C ALA A 128 22.21 5.37 20.08
N ASP A 129 21.14 6.09 20.43
CA ASP A 129 19.77 5.59 20.28
C ASP A 129 19.43 5.37 18.81
N ALA A 130 19.79 6.31 17.94
CA ALA A 130 19.57 6.21 16.50
C ALA A 130 20.29 4.99 15.89
N GLU A 131 21.53 4.71 16.27
CA GLU A 131 22.28 3.52 15.82
C GLU A 131 21.66 2.22 16.33
N SER A 132 21.18 2.20 17.58
CA SER A 132 20.47 1.06 18.14
C SER A 132 19.18 0.76 17.37
N LEU A 133 18.38 1.78 17.09
CA LEU A 133 17.14 1.67 16.32
C LEU A 133 17.42 1.26 14.87
N PHE A 134 18.44 1.83 14.23
CA PHE A 134 18.82 1.45 12.88
C PHE A 134 19.23 -0.02 12.80
N SER A 135 20.02 -0.51 13.76
CA SER A 135 20.40 -1.93 13.83
C SER A 135 19.16 -2.82 14.03
N LEU A 136 18.22 -2.43 14.89
CA LEU A 136 16.96 -3.15 15.09
C LEU A 136 16.19 -3.26 13.76
N TYR A 137 16.06 -2.15 13.01
CA TYR A 137 15.36 -2.15 11.73
C TYR A 137 16.06 -3.07 10.72
N ARG A 138 17.34 -2.81 10.47
CA ARG A 138 18.12 -3.53 9.44
C ARG A 138 18.21 -5.03 9.72
N ASP A 139 18.49 -5.41 10.96
CA ASP A 139 18.81 -6.80 11.30
C ASP A 139 17.56 -7.66 11.54
N ARG A 140 16.42 -7.04 11.87
CA ARG A 140 15.20 -7.78 12.20
C ARG A 140 14.00 -7.39 11.34
N LEU A 141 13.67 -6.10 11.21
CA LEU A 141 12.41 -5.67 10.63
C LEU A 141 12.42 -5.67 9.10
N ASP A 142 13.52 -5.25 8.48
CA ASP A 142 13.63 -5.17 7.02
C ASP A 142 13.36 -6.52 6.32
N ARG A 143 13.62 -7.64 7.01
CA ARG A 143 13.34 -8.98 6.50
C ARG A 143 11.86 -9.29 6.33
N TYR A 144 11.00 -8.65 7.11
CA TYR A 144 9.54 -8.76 6.91
C TYR A 144 9.08 -8.02 5.65
N MET A 145 9.89 -7.08 5.15
CA MET A 145 9.70 -6.39 3.87
C MET A 145 10.69 -6.90 2.79
N TYR A 146 11.01 -8.19 2.82
CA TYR A 146 11.84 -8.90 1.83
C TYR A 146 13.28 -8.35 1.68
N GLY A 147 13.80 -7.63 2.68
CA GLY A 147 15.12 -7.00 2.64
C GLY A 147 15.23 -5.84 1.63
N ILE A 148 14.11 -5.22 1.27
CA ILE A 148 14.03 -4.18 0.22
C ILE A 148 13.93 -2.77 0.83
N GLY A 149 13.54 -2.66 2.09
CA GLY A 149 13.26 -1.39 2.75
C GLY A 149 14.49 -0.52 2.97
N CYS A 150 15.66 -1.13 3.29
CA CYS A 150 16.89 -0.37 3.50
C CYS A 150 18.10 -1.09 2.92
N ARG A 151 18.83 -0.42 2.02
CA ARG A 151 20.05 -0.97 1.37
C ARG A 151 21.34 -0.52 2.02
N TYR A 152 21.29 0.38 2.99
CA TYR A 152 22.44 0.99 3.60
C TYR A 152 22.97 0.14 4.75
N MET A 153 24.28 0.02 4.83
CA MET A 153 24.95 -0.77 5.88
C MET A 153 25.16 0.03 7.16
N THR A 154 25.23 1.36 7.05
CA THR A 154 25.46 2.25 8.19
C THR A 154 24.40 3.34 8.26
N LEU A 155 24.10 3.77 9.49
CA LEU A 155 23.18 4.89 9.73
C LEU A 155 23.71 6.18 9.11
N GLU A 156 25.02 6.42 9.16
CA GLU A 156 25.63 7.62 8.59
C GLU A 156 25.40 7.73 7.08
N GLU A 157 25.58 6.62 6.36
CA GLU A 157 25.32 6.55 4.92
C GLU A 157 23.84 6.82 4.62
N LEU A 158 22.93 6.17 5.34
CA LEU A 158 21.48 6.37 5.20
C LEU A 158 21.09 7.83 5.43
N ARG A 159 21.56 8.46 6.53
CA ARG A 159 21.28 9.86 6.86
C ARG A 159 21.74 10.83 5.78
N ARG A 160 22.92 10.56 5.19
CA ARG A 160 23.52 11.38 4.13
C ARG A 160 22.76 11.26 2.81
N LYS A 161 22.33 10.04 2.46
CA LYS A 161 21.69 9.76 1.16
C LYS A 161 20.18 10.03 1.19
N SER A 162 19.49 9.65 2.25
CA SER A 162 18.04 9.79 2.35
C SER A 162 17.57 10.08 3.77
N PRO A 163 17.48 11.37 4.14
CA PRO A 163 16.95 11.77 5.46
C PRO A 163 15.54 11.26 5.74
N ILE A 164 14.68 11.17 4.70
CA ILE A 164 13.30 10.70 4.85
C ILE A 164 13.25 9.18 5.10
N LEU A 165 14.07 8.38 4.41
CA LEU A 165 14.16 6.95 4.68
C LEU A 165 14.78 6.69 6.06
N SER A 166 15.76 7.50 6.48
CA SER A 166 16.30 7.47 7.84
C SER A 166 15.20 7.72 8.87
N ALA A 167 14.39 8.76 8.70
CA ALA A 167 13.30 9.06 9.61
C ALA A 167 12.24 7.95 9.63
N ALA A 168 11.87 7.38 8.48
CA ALA A 168 10.91 6.29 8.37
C ALA A 168 11.40 5.01 9.09
N THR A 169 12.64 4.59 8.83
CA THR A 169 13.23 3.39 9.44
C THR A 169 13.37 3.52 10.95
N LEU A 170 13.80 4.70 11.44
CA LEU A 170 13.92 4.97 12.88
C LEU A 170 12.55 5.05 13.55
N THR A 171 11.53 5.61 12.88
CA THR A 171 10.15 5.63 13.38
C THR A 171 9.61 4.21 13.57
N VAL A 172 9.77 3.36 12.54
CA VAL A 172 9.32 1.97 12.62
C VAL A 172 10.09 1.19 13.68
N ALA A 173 11.42 1.38 13.77
CA ALA A 173 12.21 0.73 14.83
C ALA A 173 11.76 1.17 16.23
N ALA A 174 11.52 2.46 16.45
CA ALA A 174 11.04 2.98 17.73
C ALA A 174 9.66 2.42 18.12
N LEU A 175 8.79 2.18 17.14
CA LEU A 175 7.50 1.51 17.36
C LEU A 175 7.67 0.09 17.93
N HIS A 176 8.77 -0.60 17.57
CA HIS A 176 9.07 -1.98 17.94
C HIS A 176 9.96 -2.10 19.20
N ASP A 177 10.47 -1.00 19.73
CA ASP A 177 11.30 -0.99 20.94
C ASP A 177 10.50 -0.47 22.14
N PRO A 178 10.23 -1.30 23.17
CA PRO A 178 9.48 -0.89 24.35
C PRO A 178 10.18 0.24 25.16
N LYS A 179 11.47 0.47 24.94
CA LYS A 179 12.22 1.53 25.61
C LYS A 179 12.18 2.86 24.85
N ALA A 180 11.67 2.85 23.61
CA ALA A 180 11.73 3.99 22.71
C ALA A 180 10.39 4.74 22.59
N ASP A 181 9.45 4.60 23.51
CA ASP A 181 8.13 5.25 23.45
C ASP A 181 8.21 6.77 23.28
N ASN A 182 9.13 7.43 24.00
CA ASN A 182 9.36 8.87 23.89
C ASN A 182 10.06 9.24 22.56
N ILE A 183 10.91 8.34 22.05
CA ILE A 183 11.65 8.51 20.78
C ILE A 183 10.71 8.37 19.60
N TYR A 184 9.69 7.50 19.68
CA TYR A 184 8.69 7.31 18.62
C TYR A 184 8.05 8.64 18.19
N GLY A 185 7.63 9.47 19.15
CA GLY A 185 7.05 10.77 18.86
C GLY A 185 8.01 11.71 18.10
N ILE A 186 9.29 11.71 18.47
CA ILE A 186 10.33 12.51 17.82
C ILE A 186 10.56 12.04 16.37
N CYS A 187 10.77 10.74 16.17
CA CYS A 187 11.00 10.15 14.84
C CYS A 187 9.79 10.30 13.92
N SER A 188 8.58 10.01 14.43
CA SER A 188 7.33 10.14 13.70
C SER A 188 7.03 11.60 13.32
N GLY A 189 7.29 12.54 14.22
CA GLY A 189 7.17 13.97 13.94
C GLY A 189 8.13 14.44 12.83
N GLU A 190 9.38 13.99 12.86
CA GLU A 190 10.34 14.31 11.80
C GLU A 190 9.98 13.66 10.46
N PHE A 191 9.54 12.40 10.46
CA PHE A 191 9.07 11.76 9.23
C PHE A 191 7.90 12.52 8.61
N ARG A 192 6.87 12.89 9.40
CA ARG A 192 5.72 13.67 8.91
C ARG A 192 6.17 15.04 8.36
N ARG A 193 7.04 15.77 9.07
CA ARG A 193 7.61 17.03 8.64
C ARG A 193 8.34 16.93 7.30
N LEU A 194 9.14 15.87 7.10
CA LEU A 194 9.85 15.63 5.85
C LEU A 194 8.86 15.27 4.71
N MET A 195 7.83 14.48 5.00
CA MET A 195 6.76 14.17 4.03
C MET A 195 6.03 15.44 3.59
N GLU A 196 5.60 16.29 4.52
CA GLU A 196 4.91 17.56 4.22
C GLU A 196 5.76 18.44 3.31
N LYS A 197 7.05 18.58 3.62
CA LYS A 197 7.98 19.39 2.84
C LYS A 197 8.18 18.89 1.41
N SER A 198 8.24 17.56 1.23
CA SER A 198 8.59 16.94 -0.04
C SER A 198 7.38 16.47 -0.88
N MET A 199 6.16 16.64 -0.35
CA MET A 199 4.95 16.12 -1.00
C MET A 199 4.77 16.59 -2.45
N PHE A 200 5.16 17.83 -2.73
CA PHE A 200 5.05 18.46 -4.06
C PHE A 200 6.38 18.55 -4.80
N GLU A 201 7.46 17.97 -4.25
CA GLU A 201 8.74 17.92 -4.97
C GLU A 201 8.60 17.12 -6.25
N ARG A 202 9.11 17.69 -7.33
CA ARG A 202 9.03 17.07 -8.66
C ARG A 202 9.89 15.83 -8.76
N ARG A 203 11.12 15.91 -8.26
CA ARG A 203 12.08 14.81 -8.31
C ARG A 203 12.06 14.07 -7.00
N ILE A 204 11.75 12.79 -7.07
CA ILE A 204 11.91 11.85 -5.97
C ILE A 204 12.87 10.75 -6.40
N ASP A 205 13.61 10.24 -5.45
CA ASP A 205 14.46 9.08 -5.64
C ASP A 205 13.76 7.78 -5.21
N ARG A 206 14.41 6.66 -5.42
CA ARG A 206 13.88 5.35 -5.00
C ARG A 206 13.77 5.22 -3.47
N ASP A 207 14.62 5.90 -2.73
CA ASP A 207 14.62 5.84 -1.27
C ASP A 207 13.45 6.62 -0.68
N TYR A 208 12.97 7.66 -1.38
CA TYR A 208 11.71 8.31 -1.03
C TYR A 208 10.54 7.32 -1.14
N LEU A 209 10.48 6.53 -2.22
CA LEU A 209 9.47 5.48 -2.38
C LEU A 209 9.61 4.38 -1.32
N ARG A 210 10.85 3.97 -0.99
CA ARG A 210 11.10 3.03 0.10
C ARG A 210 10.62 3.54 1.44
N ALA A 211 10.86 4.80 1.75
CA ALA A 211 10.40 5.41 2.99
C ALA A 211 8.87 5.30 3.15
N MET A 212 8.13 5.56 2.05
CA MET A 212 6.69 5.42 2.05
C MET A 212 6.24 3.96 2.14
N CYS A 213 6.92 3.02 1.48
CA CYS A 213 6.64 1.59 1.61
C CYS A 213 6.87 1.11 3.04
N VAL A 214 8.00 1.47 3.65
CA VAL A 214 8.34 1.15 5.05
C VAL A 214 7.26 1.68 5.99
N ALA A 215 6.90 2.95 5.85
CA ALA A 215 5.86 3.56 6.67
C ALA A 215 4.49 2.88 6.46
N SER A 216 4.12 2.57 5.21
CA SER A 216 2.84 1.92 4.89
C SER A 216 2.71 0.51 5.48
N TYR A 217 3.82 -0.20 5.66
CA TYR A 217 3.82 -1.55 6.22
C TYR A 217 3.57 -1.59 7.72
N TRP A 218 4.01 -0.57 8.49
CA TRP A 218 3.95 -0.61 9.96
C TRP A 218 3.20 0.54 10.63
N LEU A 219 3.11 1.72 10.00
CA LEU A 219 2.39 2.85 10.58
C LEU A 219 0.91 2.77 10.15
N SER A 220 0.11 2.03 10.91
CA SER A 220 -1.28 1.68 10.57
C SER A 220 -2.18 2.90 10.33
N ASP A 221 -1.94 4.00 11.06
CA ASP A 221 -2.66 5.27 10.92
C ASP A 221 -2.39 5.99 9.60
N LEU A 222 -1.24 5.71 8.97
CA LEU A 222 -0.80 6.32 7.71
C LEU A 222 -0.85 5.39 6.50
N SER A 223 -0.98 4.06 6.74
CA SER A 223 -0.82 3.02 5.70
C SER A 223 -1.65 3.29 4.44
N TRP A 224 -2.94 3.60 4.60
CA TRP A 224 -3.86 3.83 3.48
C TRP A 224 -3.48 5.05 2.64
N MET A 225 -3.19 6.18 3.30
CA MET A 225 -2.81 7.41 2.61
C MET A 225 -1.45 7.29 1.93
N LEU A 226 -0.46 6.76 2.67
CA LEU A 226 0.92 6.67 2.16
C LEU A 226 1.03 5.67 1.03
N SER A 227 0.35 4.52 1.09
CA SER A 227 0.36 3.55 -0.02
C SER A 227 -0.22 4.15 -1.30
N GLY A 228 -1.36 4.85 -1.20
CA GLY A 228 -1.98 5.50 -2.36
C GLY A 228 -1.11 6.60 -2.96
N TYR A 229 -0.47 7.41 -2.13
CA TYR A 229 0.47 8.43 -2.59
C TYR A 229 1.73 7.80 -3.21
N ALA A 230 2.30 6.78 -2.57
CA ALA A 230 3.47 6.07 -3.08
C ALA A 230 3.22 5.43 -4.44
N ILE A 231 2.04 4.80 -4.65
CA ILE A 231 1.64 4.22 -5.93
C ILE A 231 1.59 5.30 -7.02
N ARG A 232 1.00 6.46 -6.73
CA ARG A 232 0.94 7.55 -7.70
C ARG A 232 2.33 8.06 -8.06
N ARG A 233 3.21 8.24 -7.07
CA ARG A 233 4.59 8.67 -7.28
C ARG A 233 5.43 7.61 -8.02
N ALA A 234 5.24 6.33 -7.68
CA ALA A 234 5.90 5.22 -8.39
C ALA A 234 5.45 5.12 -9.86
N ALA A 235 4.17 5.36 -10.14
CA ALA A 235 3.66 5.43 -11.52
C ALA A 235 4.24 6.60 -12.30
N GLU A 236 4.40 7.79 -11.68
CA GLU A 236 5.12 8.94 -12.28
C GLU A 236 6.57 8.60 -12.63
N CYS A 237 7.22 7.76 -11.81
CA CYS A 237 8.58 7.27 -12.05
C CYS A 237 8.64 6.06 -12.99
N ASN A 238 7.53 5.68 -13.61
CA ASN A 238 7.42 4.52 -14.51
C ASN A 238 7.89 3.18 -13.90
N LEU A 239 7.76 2.99 -12.59
CA LEU A 239 8.21 1.74 -11.94
C LEU A 239 7.51 0.50 -12.51
N HIS A 240 6.25 0.62 -12.94
CA HIS A 240 5.49 -0.45 -13.59
C HIS A 240 6.15 -0.96 -14.88
N ASN A 241 6.94 -0.14 -15.58
CA ASN A 241 7.68 -0.53 -16.78
C ASN A 241 9.03 -1.18 -16.50
N SER A 242 9.55 -1.08 -15.26
CA SER A 242 10.87 -1.58 -14.88
C SER A 242 10.99 -3.10 -14.99
N TYR A 243 9.88 -3.83 -14.89
CA TYR A 243 9.84 -5.28 -15.11
C TYR A 243 10.43 -5.67 -16.47
N ASN A 244 9.99 -5.03 -17.56
CA ASN A 244 10.45 -5.34 -18.90
C ASN A 244 11.96 -5.09 -19.06
N GLN A 245 12.46 -4.01 -18.45
CA GLN A 245 13.87 -3.68 -18.46
C GLN A 245 14.69 -4.67 -17.61
N ALA A 246 14.17 -5.05 -16.43
CA ALA A 246 14.81 -6.05 -15.58
C ALA A 246 14.99 -7.39 -16.29
N ILE A 247 13.97 -7.84 -17.04
CA ILE A 247 14.01 -9.13 -17.75
C ILE A 247 14.90 -9.05 -18.99
N LYS A 248 14.75 -8.01 -19.83
CA LYS A 248 15.47 -7.91 -21.11
C LYS A 248 16.94 -7.54 -20.95
N GLU A 249 17.23 -6.59 -20.08
CA GLU A 249 18.57 -6.03 -19.88
C GLU A 249 19.31 -6.67 -18.69
N GLN A 250 18.64 -7.54 -17.93
CA GLN A 250 19.16 -8.15 -16.70
C GLN A 250 19.67 -7.11 -15.69
N SER A 251 19.02 -5.93 -15.67
CA SER A 251 19.41 -4.81 -14.83
C SER A 251 18.96 -5.02 -13.38
N GLN A 252 19.92 -5.04 -12.45
CA GLN A 252 19.62 -5.11 -11.01
C GLN A 252 18.88 -3.88 -10.50
N GLU A 253 19.12 -2.72 -11.11
CA GLU A 253 18.42 -1.48 -10.75
C GLU A 253 16.97 -1.51 -11.17
N ALA A 254 16.69 -1.99 -12.39
CA ALA A 254 15.33 -2.19 -12.87
C ALA A 254 14.62 -3.28 -12.05
N ALA A 255 15.30 -4.36 -11.66
CA ALA A 255 14.75 -5.38 -10.79
C ALA A 255 14.38 -4.81 -9.41
N ASP A 256 15.18 -3.90 -8.87
CA ASP A 256 14.85 -3.19 -7.63
C ASP A 256 13.58 -2.33 -7.75
N CYS A 257 13.44 -1.62 -8.84
CA CYS A 257 12.21 -0.86 -9.14
C CYS A 257 11.00 -1.79 -9.29
N ALA A 258 11.16 -2.93 -9.95
CA ALA A 258 10.10 -3.93 -10.08
C ALA A 258 9.68 -4.52 -8.71
N ARG A 259 10.65 -4.78 -7.81
CA ARG A 259 10.36 -5.22 -6.43
C ARG A 259 9.57 -4.18 -5.65
N LEU A 260 9.93 -2.89 -5.76
CA LEU A 260 9.16 -1.81 -5.13
C LEU A 260 7.74 -1.74 -5.68
N TRP A 261 7.56 -1.95 -6.99
CA TRP A 261 6.22 -2.02 -7.60
C TRP A 261 5.41 -3.19 -7.06
N TYR A 262 6.01 -4.38 -6.90
CA TYR A 262 5.36 -5.53 -6.29
C TYR A 262 4.98 -5.29 -4.82
N ILE A 263 5.85 -4.65 -4.03
CA ILE A 263 5.54 -4.26 -2.64
C ILE A 263 4.32 -3.34 -2.58
N LEU A 264 4.28 -2.33 -3.45
CA LEU A 264 3.15 -1.40 -3.52
C LEU A 264 1.86 -2.10 -3.92
N TYR A 265 1.92 -3.02 -4.90
CA TYR A 265 0.78 -3.84 -5.29
C TYR A 265 0.28 -4.70 -4.13
N ILE A 266 1.17 -5.42 -3.44
CA ILE A 266 0.83 -6.26 -2.28
C ILE A 266 0.16 -5.42 -1.19
N CYS A 267 0.76 -4.28 -0.84
CA CYS A 267 0.24 -3.38 0.18
C CYS A 267 -1.17 -2.86 -0.19
N ASP A 268 -1.33 -2.36 -1.42
CA ASP A 268 -2.61 -1.87 -1.93
C ASP A 268 -3.72 -2.92 -1.88
N GLN A 269 -3.43 -4.15 -2.33
CA GLN A 269 -4.40 -5.23 -2.35
C GLN A 269 -4.79 -5.71 -0.93
N HIS A 270 -3.83 -5.81 -0.01
CA HIS A 270 -4.13 -6.16 1.38
C HIS A 270 -4.96 -5.08 2.07
N LEU A 271 -4.58 -3.82 1.91
CA LEU A 271 -5.33 -2.70 2.47
C LEU A 271 -6.73 -2.60 1.85
N ALA A 272 -6.85 -2.76 0.52
CA ALA A 272 -8.14 -2.79 -0.15
C ALA A 272 -9.05 -3.90 0.39
N THR A 273 -8.48 -5.09 0.68
CA THR A 273 -9.22 -6.21 1.28
C THR A 273 -9.65 -5.90 2.72
N LEU A 274 -8.74 -5.36 3.54
CA LEU A 274 -9.01 -5.06 4.94
C LEU A 274 -10.00 -3.90 5.13
N TYR A 275 -9.87 -2.85 4.32
CA TYR A 275 -10.77 -1.69 4.40
C TYR A 275 -12.05 -1.83 3.57
N GLY A 276 -12.20 -2.90 2.78
CA GLY A 276 -13.33 -3.07 1.86
C GLY A 276 -13.43 -1.95 0.82
N ARG A 277 -12.30 -1.40 0.40
CA ARG A 277 -12.20 -0.28 -0.54
C ARG A 277 -11.62 -0.73 -1.87
N PRO A 278 -11.86 0.00 -2.98
CA PRO A 278 -11.24 -0.32 -4.26
C PRO A 278 -9.72 -0.21 -4.19
N SER A 279 -9.01 -1.14 -4.85
CA SER A 279 -7.57 -1.05 -5.06
C SER A 279 -7.23 -0.04 -6.16
N ILE A 280 -6.05 0.56 -6.08
CA ILE A 280 -5.55 1.55 -7.05
C ILE A 280 -4.77 0.86 -8.16
N VAL A 281 -3.92 -0.12 -7.82
CA VAL A 281 -3.06 -0.81 -8.78
C VAL A 281 -3.86 -1.87 -9.52
N GLN A 282 -3.92 -1.73 -10.85
CA GLN A 282 -4.47 -2.75 -11.74
C GLN A 282 -3.39 -3.79 -12.08
N GLU A 283 -3.80 -5.04 -12.34
CA GLU A 283 -2.88 -6.05 -12.83
C GLU A 283 -2.46 -5.75 -14.26
N ASP A 284 -1.22 -5.38 -14.41
CA ASP A 284 -0.56 -5.18 -15.69
C ASP A 284 0.35 -6.39 -16.03
N SER A 285 1.03 -6.31 -17.16
CA SER A 285 1.96 -7.35 -17.60
C SER A 285 3.12 -7.58 -16.62
N SER A 286 3.48 -6.58 -15.81
CA SER A 286 4.54 -6.71 -14.81
C SER A 286 4.10 -7.58 -13.63
N ILE A 287 2.87 -7.37 -13.17
CA ILE A 287 2.26 -8.18 -12.10
C ILE A 287 2.02 -9.61 -12.58
N GLN A 288 1.44 -9.78 -13.78
CA GLN A 288 1.18 -11.10 -14.36
C GLN A 288 2.46 -11.88 -14.69
N GLY A 289 3.54 -11.17 -14.98
CA GLY A 289 4.85 -11.73 -15.33
C GLY A 289 5.72 -12.19 -14.15
N TRP A 290 5.20 -12.24 -12.92
CA TRP A 290 5.96 -12.58 -11.71
C TRP A 290 6.74 -13.90 -11.81
N GLU A 291 6.21 -14.92 -12.50
CA GLU A 291 6.93 -16.20 -12.70
C GLU A 291 8.18 -16.03 -13.59
N GLN A 292 8.07 -15.22 -14.63
CA GLN A 292 9.21 -14.92 -15.49
C GLN A 292 10.26 -14.10 -14.75
N PHE A 293 9.82 -13.17 -13.89
CA PHE A 293 10.72 -12.42 -13.02
C PHE A 293 11.50 -13.37 -12.09
N LEU A 294 10.80 -14.30 -11.45
CA LEU A 294 11.41 -15.26 -10.52
C LEU A 294 12.41 -16.22 -11.20
N LYS A 295 12.19 -16.52 -12.49
CA LYS A 295 13.10 -17.34 -13.30
C LYS A 295 14.28 -16.56 -13.90
N SER A 296 14.30 -15.25 -13.77
CA SER A 296 15.33 -14.39 -14.36
C SER A 296 16.62 -14.41 -13.54
N PRO A 297 17.79 -14.12 -14.15
CA PRO A 297 19.07 -14.05 -13.44
C PRO A 297 19.15 -12.95 -12.38
N VAL A 298 18.26 -11.96 -12.42
CA VAL A 298 18.21 -10.86 -11.44
C VAL A 298 17.43 -11.21 -10.18
N ALA A 299 16.73 -12.35 -10.18
CA ALA A 299 15.95 -12.81 -9.04
C ALA A 299 16.83 -13.28 -7.88
N THR A 300 16.33 -13.11 -6.67
CA THR A 300 16.95 -13.53 -5.42
C THR A 300 16.06 -14.54 -4.68
N GLU A 301 16.58 -15.21 -3.65
CA GLU A 301 15.76 -16.10 -2.80
C GLU A 301 14.59 -15.35 -2.14
N GLU A 302 14.77 -14.08 -1.75
CA GLU A 302 13.73 -13.27 -1.15
C GLU A 302 12.57 -13.00 -2.13
N ASP A 303 12.84 -13.01 -3.44
CA ASP A 303 11.81 -12.82 -4.46
C ASP A 303 10.80 -13.97 -4.51
N LYS A 304 11.12 -15.16 -4.00
CA LYS A 304 10.15 -16.25 -3.83
C LYS A 304 9.02 -15.84 -2.89
N ARG A 305 9.38 -15.23 -1.76
CA ARG A 305 8.38 -14.73 -0.80
C ARG A 305 7.56 -13.59 -1.37
N LEU A 306 8.23 -12.66 -2.04
CA LEU A 306 7.61 -11.50 -2.67
C LEU A 306 6.59 -11.93 -3.75
N THR A 307 7.01 -12.78 -4.68
CA THR A 307 6.15 -13.27 -5.77
C THR A 307 5.05 -14.20 -5.28
N GLY A 308 5.30 -14.95 -4.20
CA GLY A 308 4.27 -15.72 -3.50
C GLY A 308 3.14 -14.84 -2.99
N GLN A 309 3.46 -13.68 -2.44
CA GLN A 309 2.45 -12.71 -2.02
C GLN A 309 1.74 -12.05 -3.22
N VAL A 310 2.47 -11.71 -4.30
CA VAL A 310 1.84 -11.19 -5.54
C VAL A 310 0.76 -12.16 -6.04
N MET A 311 1.05 -13.45 -6.12
CA MET A 311 0.07 -14.46 -6.56
C MET A 311 -1.14 -14.54 -5.61
N LEU A 312 -0.91 -14.51 -4.29
CA LEU A 312 -2.00 -14.57 -3.31
C LEU A 312 -2.95 -13.38 -3.43
N VAL A 313 -2.39 -12.17 -3.45
CA VAL A 313 -3.23 -10.96 -3.48
C VAL A 313 -3.97 -10.81 -4.81
N SER A 314 -3.45 -11.40 -5.90
CA SER A 314 -4.15 -11.53 -7.18
C SER A 314 -5.40 -12.41 -7.03
N ILE A 315 -5.30 -13.55 -6.34
CA ILE A 315 -6.48 -14.40 -6.04
C ILE A 315 -7.48 -13.63 -5.15
N LEU A 316 -7.01 -12.95 -4.09
CA LEU A 316 -7.88 -12.15 -3.21
C LEU A 316 -8.59 -11.01 -3.95
N ARG A 317 -7.91 -10.38 -4.89
CA ARG A 317 -8.50 -9.37 -5.77
C ARG A 317 -9.64 -9.98 -6.59
N ASN A 318 -9.42 -11.13 -7.25
CA ASN A 318 -10.43 -11.79 -8.06
C ASN A 318 -11.67 -12.20 -7.23
N ILE A 319 -11.45 -12.64 -5.98
CA ILE A 319 -12.54 -12.90 -5.02
C ILE A 319 -13.33 -11.60 -4.77
N ARG A 320 -12.64 -10.51 -4.44
CA ARG A 320 -13.27 -9.20 -4.18
C ARG A 320 -14.05 -8.68 -5.38
N GLU A 321 -13.51 -8.81 -6.58
CA GLU A 321 -14.17 -8.37 -7.82
C GLU A 321 -15.42 -9.20 -8.12
N LEU A 322 -15.38 -10.52 -7.91
CA LEU A 322 -16.54 -11.38 -8.14
C LEU A 322 -17.69 -11.07 -7.19
N PHE A 323 -17.39 -10.97 -5.89
CA PHE A 323 -18.43 -10.76 -4.89
C PHE A 323 -18.91 -9.30 -4.79
N GLY A 324 -18.07 -8.37 -5.24
CA GLY A 324 -18.38 -6.94 -5.23
C GLY A 324 -18.66 -6.38 -3.83
N THR A 325 -19.23 -5.19 -3.79
CA THR A 325 -19.70 -4.56 -2.55
C THR A 325 -20.90 -5.29 -1.98
N ASP A 326 -20.99 -5.34 -0.65
CA ASP A 326 -22.15 -5.92 0.03
C ASP A 326 -23.39 -5.06 -0.21
N LYS A 327 -24.42 -5.69 -0.79
CA LYS A 327 -25.72 -5.06 -1.07
C LYS A 327 -26.78 -5.36 0.01
N GLY A 328 -26.38 -6.04 1.10
CA GLY A 328 -27.34 -6.48 2.13
C GLY A 328 -28.22 -7.66 1.71
N GLU A 329 -27.90 -8.32 0.61
CA GLU A 329 -28.64 -9.47 0.10
C GLU A 329 -27.82 -10.77 0.25
N PRO A 330 -28.47 -11.89 0.61
CA PRO A 330 -27.80 -13.20 0.65
C PRO A 330 -27.22 -13.57 -0.72
N ILE A 331 -26.03 -14.15 -0.73
CA ILE A 331 -25.43 -14.60 -1.99
C ILE A 331 -26.21 -15.81 -2.55
N PRO A 332 -26.50 -15.83 -3.87
CA PRO A 332 -27.19 -16.95 -4.51
C PRO A 332 -26.36 -18.26 -4.48
N ARG A 333 -27.06 -19.41 -4.47
CA ARG A 333 -26.43 -20.74 -4.48
C ARG A 333 -25.43 -20.95 -5.61
N VAL A 334 -25.61 -20.29 -6.75
CA VAL A 334 -24.69 -20.42 -7.91
C VAL A 334 -23.26 -20.02 -7.56
N TYR A 335 -23.05 -19.14 -6.59
CA TYR A 335 -21.73 -18.74 -6.13
C TYR A 335 -20.95 -19.87 -5.44
N LEU A 336 -21.60 -20.96 -5.02
CA LEU A 336 -20.91 -22.11 -4.43
C LEU A 336 -19.84 -22.66 -5.38
N ASN A 337 -20.11 -22.73 -6.69
CA ASN A 337 -19.14 -23.21 -7.67
C ASN A 337 -17.91 -22.30 -7.76
N HIS A 338 -18.11 -20.99 -7.69
CA HIS A 338 -17.02 -20.01 -7.67
C HIS A 338 -16.20 -20.09 -6.38
N ILE A 339 -16.87 -20.27 -5.23
CA ILE A 339 -16.18 -20.49 -3.95
C ILE A 339 -15.29 -21.73 -4.02
N LEU A 340 -15.80 -22.85 -4.55
CA LEU A 340 -15.02 -24.07 -4.71
C LEU A 340 -13.86 -23.94 -5.72
N GLN A 341 -14.02 -23.09 -6.73
CA GLN A 341 -12.94 -22.77 -7.67
C GLN A 341 -11.84 -21.95 -7.00
N PHE A 342 -12.19 -20.89 -6.26
CA PHE A 342 -11.20 -20.09 -5.52
C PHE A 342 -10.52 -20.90 -4.41
N ARG A 343 -11.26 -21.76 -3.71
CA ARG A 343 -10.66 -22.70 -2.75
C ARG A 343 -9.53 -23.49 -3.40
N ARG A 344 -9.77 -24.10 -4.57
CA ARG A 344 -8.73 -24.85 -5.30
C ARG A 344 -7.51 -23.99 -5.63
N GLN A 345 -7.72 -22.75 -6.09
CA GLN A 345 -6.61 -21.83 -6.37
C GLN A 345 -5.80 -21.50 -5.11
N LEU A 346 -6.46 -21.32 -3.96
CA LEU A 346 -5.79 -21.10 -2.68
C LEU A 346 -5.03 -22.36 -2.22
N ASP A 347 -5.60 -23.57 -2.40
CA ASP A 347 -4.96 -24.84 -2.06
C ASP A 347 -3.71 -25.07 -2.93
N GLU A 348 -3.79 -24.78 -4.23
CA GLU A 348 -2.67 -24.82 -5.17
C GLU A 348 -1.58 -23.82 -4.78
N TRP A 349 -1.97 -22.58 -4.44
CA TRP A 349 -1.05 -21.56 -3.95
C TRP A 349 -0.33 -22.03 -2.68
N TYR A 350 -1.07 -22.52 -1.71
CA TYR A 350 -0.52 -23.01 -0.44
C TYR A 350 0.45 -24.16 -0.64
N THR A 351 0.05 -25.18 -1.42
CA THR A 351 0.88 -26.36 -1.70
C THR A 351 2.19 -25.98 -2.39
N ARG A 352 2.11 -25.10 -3.38
CA ARG A 352 3.28 -24.61 -4.10
C ARG A 352 4.26 -23.91 -3.16
N TRP A 353 3.81 -22.90 -2.43
CA TRP A 353 4.71 -22.08 -1.64
C TRP A 353 5.20 -22.77 -0.37
N MET A 354 4.45 -23.68 0.19
CA MET A 354 4.95 -24.56 1.24
C MET A 354 6.06 -25.51 0.76
N GLY A 355 6.07 -25.86 -0.51
CA GLY A 355 7.14 -26.67 -1.13
C GLY A 355 8.36 -25.84 -1.56
N GLU A 356 8.15 -24.62 -2.08
CA GLU A 356 9.22 -23.78 -2.63
C GLU A 356 9.98 -22.94 -1.59
N LEU A 357 9.33 -22.61 -0.45
CA LEU A 357 9.95 -21.81 0.60
C LEU A 357 10.82 -22.69 1.51
N PRO A 358 12.07 -22.28 1.82
CA PRO A 358 12.91 -22.96 2.78
C PRO A 358 12.26 -23.07 4.17
N GLU A 359 12.61 -24.09 4.93
CA GLU A 359 12.10 -24.25 6.31
C GLU A 359 12.65 -23.17 7.25
N GLN A 360 13.87 -22.75 7.02
CA GLN A 360 14.56 -21.77 7.84
C GLN A 360 15.14 -20.64 6.98
N TRP A 361 14.98 -19.43 7.44
CA TRP A 361 15.53 -18.21 6.84
C TRP A 361 16.49 -17.53 7.82
N THR A 362 17.55 -16.97 7.30
CA THR A 362 18.47 -16.19 8.11
C THR A 362 17.71 -15.03 8.79
N GLN A 363 17.88 -14.87 10.10
CA GLN A 363 17.33 -13.80 10.95
C GLN A 363 15.84 -13.90 11.32
N ILE A 364 15.00 -14.55 10.53
CA ILE A 364 13.55 -14.68 10.81
C ILE A 364 13.07 -16.14 10.92
N GLY A 365 14.01 -17.09 10.94
CA GLY A 365 13.75 -18.50 11.20
C GLY A 365 12.70 -19.11 10.28
N SER A 366 11.77 -19.87 10.86
CA SER A 366 10.68 -20.53 10.12
C SER A 366 9.50 -19.60 9.81
N PHE A 367 9.57 -18.32 10.24
CA PHE A 367 8.45 -17.37 10.11
C PHE A 367 7.91 -17.23 8.68
N PRO A 368 8.71 -17.16 7.60
CA PRO A 368 8.16 -17.03 6.24
C PRO A 368 7.22 -18.16 5.86
N ARG A 369 7.58 -19.39 6.18
CA ARG A 369 6.76 -20.57 5.90
C ARG A 369 5.51 -20.61 6.79
N LYS A 370 5.63 -20.26 8.07
CA LYS A 370 4.51 -20.14 9.00
C LYS A 370 3.61 -18.94 8.66
N GLY A 371 4.18 -17.83 8.18
CA GLY A 371 3.44 -16.69 7.64
C GLY A 371 2.58 -17.08 6.42
N THR A 372 3.04 -18.02 5.59
CA THR A 372 2.24 -18.58 4.49
C THR A 372 0.98 -19.26 5.03
N ILE A 373 1.06 -19.97 6.16
CA ILE A 373 -0.11 -20.58 6.81
C ILE A 373 -1.11 -19.50 7.29
N LEU A 374 -0.60 -18.42 7.89
CA LEU A 374 -1.45 -17.29 8.31
C LEU A 374 -2.19 -16.66 7.13
N HIS A 375 -1.47 -16.37 6.04
CA HIS A 375 -2.06 -15.79 4.83
C HIS A 375 -3.08 -16.70 4.18
N TYR A 376 -2.81 -18.01 4.10
CA TYR A 376 -3.73 -18.99 3.55
C TYR A 376 -5.05 -19.03 4.33
N ASN A 377 -4.96 -19.16 5.67
CA ASN A 377 -6.16 -19.17 6.50
C ASN A 377 -6.92 -17.85 6.44
N PHE A 378 -6.23 -16.70 6.39
CA PHE A 378 -6.91 -15.42 6.19
C PHE A 378 -7.64 -15.36 4.84
N ALA A 379 -7.01 -15.83 3.76
CA ALA A 379 -7.63 -15.90 2.45
C ALA A 379 -8.88 -16.79 2.44
N GLN A 380 -8.86 -17.90 3.18
CA GLN A 380 -10.03 -18.75 3.36
C GLN A 380 -11.14 -18.04 4.14
N ILE A 381 -10.81 -17.35 5.25
CA ILE A 381 -11.82 -16.56 5.97
C ILE A 381 -12.40 -15.50 5.03
N HIS A 382 -11.56 -14.80 4.29
CA HIS A 382 -12.02 -13.78 3.35
C HIS A 382 -12.98 -14.38 2.31
N LEU A 383 -12.62 -15.52 1.69
CA LEU A 383 -13.46 -16.20 0.72
C LEU A 383 -14.81 -16.63 1.31
N TYR A 384 -14.77 -17.34 2.45
CA TYR A 384 -15.97 -17.94 3.02
C TYR A 384 -16.85 -16.93 3.78
N SER A 385 -16.31 -15.81 4.26
CA SER A 385 -17.09 -14.80 4.97
C SER A 385 -18.23 -14.21 4.12
N HIS A 386 -18.11 -14.27 2.80
CA HIS A 386 -19.16 -13.78 1.90
C HIS A 386 -20.52 -14.49 2.05
N ILE A 387 -20.52 -15.76 2.52
CA ILE A 387 -21.78 -16.50 2.73
C ILE A 387 -22.65 -15.94 3.84
N PHE A 388 -22.08 -15.14 4.75
CA PHE A 388 -22.80 -14.52 5.85
C PHE A 388 -23.45 -13.18 5.48
N ARG A 389 -23.19 -12.67 4.27
CA ARG A 389 -23.77 -11.40 3.79
C ARG A 389 -25.29 -11.51 3.67
N GLY A 390 -25.99 -10.45 4.03
CA GLY A 390 -27.42 -10.31 3.85
C GLY A 390 -28.27 -11.26 4.68
N LEU A 391 -27.67 -12.11 5.53
CA LEU A 391 -28.44 -12.96 6.44
C LEU A 391 -28.95 -12.13 7.61
N SER A 392 -30.28 -12.08 7.81
CA SER A 392 -30.89 -11.45 8.99
C SER A 392 -30.40 -12.11 10.29
N ASN A 393 -30.58 -11.42 11.43
CA ASN A 393 -30.07 -11.92 12.71
C ASN A 393 -30.60 -13.30 13.08
N ASP A 394 -31.82 -13.63 12.71
CA ASP A 394 -32.50 -14.89 13.03
C ASP A 394 -32.43 -15.91 11.88
N ALA A 395 -31.84 -15.55 10.72
CA ALA A 395 -31.78 -16.46 9.60
C ALA A 395 -30.71 -17.54 9.79
N PRO A 396 -31.06 -18.83 9.65
CA PRO A 396 -30.06 -19.89 9.62
C PRO A 396 -29.20 -19.80 8.35
N ILE A 397 -27.99 -20.34 8.45
CA ILE A 397 -27.13 -20.48 7.29
C ILE A 397 -27.77 -21.46 6.31
N PRO A 398 -27.88 -21.13 5.00
CA PRO A 398 -28.37 -22.07 4.02
C PRO A 398 -27.57 -23.37 4.04
N HIS A 399 -28.26 -24.54 4.05
CA HIS A 399 -27.63 -25.85 4.23
C HIS A 399 -26.49 -26.12 3.23
N TYR A 400 -26.60 -25.61 2.00
CA TYR A 400 -25.56 -25.76 0.97
C TYR A 400 -24.29 -24.91 1.22
N PHE A 401 -24.31 -23.99 2.20
CA PHE A 401 -23.16 -23.19 2.63
C PHE A 401 -22.60 -23.60 4.00
N LEU A 402 -23.18 -24.59 4.69
CA LEU A 402 -22.73 -25.01 6.02
C LEU A 402 -21.25 -25.45 6.02
N ASP A 403 -20.81 -26.21 5.00
CA ASP A 403 -19.38 -26.57 4.89
C ASP A 403 -18.49 -25.33 4.77
N CYS A 404 -18.89 -24.34 3.99
CA CYS A 404 -18.14 -23.09 3.85
C CYS A 404 -18.09 -22.31 5.19
N ALA A 405 -19.17 -22.31 5.95
CA ALA A 405 -19.20 -21.68 7.27
C ALA A 405 -18.24 -22.37 8.25
N MET A 406 -18.24 -23.71 8.28
CA MET A 406 -17.32 -24.50 9.09
C MET A 406 -15.85 -24.26 8.69
N GLN A 407 -15.56 -24.17 7.38
CA GLN A 407 -14.22 -23.87 6.88
C GLN A 407 -13.76 -22.46 7.30
N ALA A 408 -14.65 -21.45 7.29
CA ALA A 408 -14.32 -20.10 7.79
C ALA A 408 -13.96 -20.12 9.28
N VAL A 409 -14.74 -20.84 10.09
CA VAL A 409 -14.49 -20.99 11.55
C VAL A 409 -13.17 -21.72 11.80
N ASN A 410 -12.92 -22.82 11.09
CA ASN A 410 -11.67 -23.57 11.21
C ASN A 410 -10.45 -22.71 10.82
N ALA A 411 -10.54 -21.96 9.73
CA ALA A 411 -9.46 -21.09 9.29
C ALA A 411 -9.20 -19.96 10.30
N ALA A 412 -10.25 -19.36 10.88
CA ALA A 412 -10.09 -18.32 11.90
C ALA A 412 -9.48 -18.88 13.20
N THR A 413 -9.94 -20.06 13.63
CA THR A 413 -9.37 -20.77 14.78
C THR A 413 -7.89 -21.09 14.53
N ALA A 414 -7.53 -21.60 13.34
CA ALA A 414 -6.16 -21.96 12.99
C ALA A 414 -5.19 -20.75 13.04
N ILE A 415 -5.63 -19.55 12.66
CA ILE A 415 -4.81 -18.33 12.81
C ILE A 415 -4.48 -18.07 14.28
N ILE A 416 -5.49 -18.09 15.13
CA ILE A 416 -5.32 -17.76 16.56
C ILE A 416 -4.50 -18.85 17.24
N ASP A 417 -4.83 -20.12 17.00
CA ASP A 417 -4.09 -21.26 17.56
C ASP A 417 -2.61 -21.20 17.17
N LEU A 418 -2.29 -20.91 15.88
CA LEU A 418 -0.91 -20.81 15.43
C LEU A 418 -0.13 -19.70 16.17
N ILE A 419 -0.77 -18.56 16.41
CA ILE A 419 -0.13 -17.44 17.11
C ILE A 419 0.12 -17.75 18.59
N ILE A 420 -0.79 -18.44 19.27
CA ILE A 420 -0.68 -18.72 20.70
C ILE A 420 0.17 -19.97 21.00
N THR A 421 0.28 -20.92 20.07
CA THR A 421 0.95 -22.20 20.33
C THR A 421 2.32 -22.32 19.71
N ASP A 422 2.59 -21.61 18.61
CA ASP A 422 3.85 -21.73 17.89
C ASP A 422 4.87 -20.67 18.38
N PRO A 423 6.01 -21.09 18.96
CA PRO A 423 6.97 -20.17 19.55
C PRO A 423 7.64 -19.23 18.52
N ASP A 424 7.86 -19.68 17.29
CA ASP A 424 8.48 -18.86 16.25
C ASP A 424 7.52 -17.77 15.77
N VAL A 425 6.23 -18.10 15.64
CA VAL A 425 5.19 -17.13 15.29
C VAL A 425 4.97 -16.16 16.45
N ALA A 426 4.94 -16.64 17.69
CA ALA A 426 4.81 -15.81 18.88
C ALA A 426 5.94 -14.77 19.01
N VAL A 427 7.18 -15.16 18.66
CA VAL A 427 8.33 -14.23 18.62
C VAL A 427 8.26 -13.32 17.39
N GLY A 428 7.86 -13.88 16.23
CA GLY A 428 7.79 -13.18 14.97
C GLY A 428 6.71 -12.10 14.89
N ILE A 429 5.64 -12.23 15.68
CA ILE A 429 4.46 -11.35 15.63
C ILE A 429 4.81 -9.87 15.85
N VAL A 430 5.83 -9.58 16.64
CA VAL A 430 6.30 -8.21 16.88
C VAL A 430 6.76 -7.54 15.57
N GLY A 431 7.43 -8.27 14.69
CA GLY A 431 7.93 -7.74 13.43
C GLY A 431 6.92 -7.77 12.28
N MET A 432 5.76 -8.38 12.46
CA MET A 432 4.75 -8.48 11.40
C MET A 432 4.30 -7.10 10.90
N PRO A 433 4.12 -6.94 9.58
CA PRO A 433 3.44 -5.77 9.04
C PRO A 433 2.05 -5.56 9.66
N SER A 434 1.62 -4.31 9.76
CA SER A 434 0.34 -3.95 10.40
C SER A 434 -0.88 -4.64 9.76
N TYR A 435 -0.85 -4.89 8.46
CA TYR A 435 -1.93 -5.61 7.77
C TYR A 435 -2.07 -7.07 8.26
N MET A 436 -0.97 -7.76 8.62
CA MET A 436 -1.03 -9.13 9.17
C MET A 436 -1.62 -9.15 10.59
N LEU A 437 -1.27 -8.15 11.40
CA LEU A 437 -1.89 -7.97 12.72
C LEU A 437 -3.40 -7.71 12.58
N SER A 438 -3.79 -6.88 11.60
CA SER A 438 -5.20 -6.62 11.30
C SER A 438 -5.94 -7.88 10.83
N MET A 439 -5.30 -8.76 10.05
CA MET A 439 -5.86 -10.07 9.69
C MET A 439 -6.15 -10.94 10.93
N THR A 440 -5.23 -10.91 11.91
CA THR A 440 -5.40 -11.65 13.17
C THR A 440 -6.57 -11.10 13.98
N ALA A 441 -6.66 -9.77 14.10
CA ALA A 441 -7.81 -9.14 14.76
C ALA A 441 -9.13 -9.48 14.07
N PHE A 442 -9.13 -9.47 12.73
CA PHE A 442 -10.30 -9.85 11.94
C PHE A 442 -10.74 -11.29 12.23
N ALA A 443 -9.80 -12.25 12.27
CA ALA A 443 -10.12 -13.64 12.60
C ALA A 443 -10.76 -13.75 13.99
N CYS A 444 -10.23 -13.03 14.98
CA CYS A 444 -10.77 -12.98 16.33
C CYS A 444 -12.19 -12.39 16.36
N MET A 445 -12.39 -11.22 15.73
CA MET A 445 -13.71 -10.57 15.65
C MET A 445 -14.73 -11.43 14.91
N PHE A 446 -14.30 -12.11 13.85
CA PHE A 446 -15.14 -13.06 13.11
C PHE A 446 -15.65 -14.18 14.03
N LEU A 447 -14.76 -14.83 14.77
CA LEU A 447 -15.15 -15.90 15.70
C LEU A 447 -16.10 -15.42 16.79
N ILE A 448 -15.85 -14.24 17.37
CA ILE A 448 -16.73 -13.65 18.39
C ILE A 448 -18.14 -13.45 17.81
N LYS A 449 -18.26 -12.84 16.64
CA LYS A 449 -19.56 -12.59 16.01
C LYS A 449 -20.30 -13.89 15.62
N VAL A 450 -19.56 -14.87 15.08
CA VAL A 450 -20.13 -16.19 14.76
C VAL A 450 -20.63 -16.90 16.02
N ALA A 451 -19.84 -16.88 17.09
CA ALA A 451 -20.21 -17.51 18.37
C ALA A 451 -21.43 -16.84 19.03
N VAL A 452 -21.55 -15.51 18.91
CA VAL A 452 -22.71 -14.77 19.42
C VAL A 452 -23.96 -15.10 18.61
N LYS A 453 -23.85 -15.11 17.26
CA LYS A 453 -25.02 -15.25 16.37
C LYS A 453 -25.48 -16.70 16.18
N TYR A 454 -24.56 -17.65 16.03
CA TYR A 454 -24.86 -19.04 15.67
C TYR A 454 -24.57 -20.04 16.80
N GLY A 455 -23.87 -19.62 17.87
CA GLY A 455 -23.62 -20.41 19.06
C GLY A 455 -22.98 -21.76 18.75
N SER A 456 -23.44 -22.80 19.47
CA SER A 456 -22.89 -24.18 19.36
C SER A 456 -23.06 -24.84 17.99
N ASP A 457 -23.88 -24.28 17.09
CA ASP A 457 -24.07 -24.83 15.74
C ASP A 457 -22.77 -24.78 14.91
N LEU A 458 -21.92 -23.77 15.15
CA LEU A 458 -20.65 -23.61 14.47
C LEU A 458 -19.44 -23.65 15.40
N ILE A 459 -19.51 -22.98 16.57
CA ILE A 459 -18.42 -22.96 17.55
C ILE A 459 -18.94 -22.55 18.92
N GLU A 460 -18.49 -23.26 19.96
CA GLU A 460 -18.86 -22.94 21.35
C GLU A 460 -18.32 -21.60 21.82
N ARG A 461 -19.17 -20.79 22.47
CA ARG A 461 -18.80 -19.46 23.02
C ARG A 461 -17.61 -19.55 23.98
N GLN A 462 -17.56 -20.58 24.83
CA GLN A 462 -16.46 -20.77 25.78
C GLN A 462 -15.13 -20.98 25.03
N ARG A 463 -15.10 -21.76 23.97
CA ARG A 463 -13.89 -21.97 23.17
C ARG A 463 -13.39 -20.66 22.56
N VAL A 464 -14.27 -19.83 22.01
CA VAL A 464 -13.90 -18.53 21.45
C VAL A 464 -13.39 -17.59 22.54
N HIS A 465 -14.05 -17.57 23.72
CA HIS A 465 -13.58 -16.80 24.87
C HIS A 465 -12.16 -17.20 25.28
N ASP A 466 -11.86 -18.50 25.37
CA ASP A 466 -10.53 -18.98 25.76
C ASP A 466 -9.45 -18.64 24.72
N LEU A 467 -9.77 -18.81 23.42
CA LEU A 467 -8.87 -18.45 22.32
C LEU A 467 -8.55 -16.95 22.33
N THR A 468 -9.58 -16.11 22.42
CA THR A 468 -9.39 -14.64 22.37
C THR A 468 -8.69 -14.12 23.63
N THR A 469 -8.98 -14.67 24.80
CA THR A 469 -8.28 -14.33 26.04
C THR A 469 -6.80 -14.71 25.98
N ASN A 470 -6.47 -15.88 25.43
CA ASN A 470 -5.08 -16.30 25.24
C ASN A 470 -4.36 -15.40 24.23
N LEU A 471 -5.01 -15.01 23.13
CA LEU A 471 -4.46 -14.07 22.14
C LEU A 471 -4.19 -12.69 22.77
N VAL A 472 -5.14 -12.16 23.55
CA VAL A 472 -4.96 -10.89 24.28
C VAL A 472 -3.77 -10.99 25.23
N ARG A 473 -3.66 -12.07 25.98
CA ARG A 473 -2.51 -12.32 26.88
C ARG A 473 -1.20 -12.35 26.10
N GLN A 474 -1.17 -13.00 24.94
CA GLN A 474 -0.01 -13.02 24.05
C GLN A 474 0.36 -11.61 23.59
N PHE A 475 -0.61 -10.82 23.13
CA PHE A 475 -0.35 -9.43 22.69
C PHE A 475 0.17 -8.55 23.86
N ARG A 476 -0.40 -8.68 25.06
CA ARG A 476 0.07 -7.96 26.25
C ARG A 476 1.49 -8.37 26.69
N SER A 477 1.93 -9.59 26.36
CA SER A 477 3.27 -10.08 26.70
C SER A 477 4.36 -9.61 25.70
N LEU A 478 3.98 -9.01 24.58
CA LEU A 478 4.92 -8.59 23.54
C LEU A 478 5.80 -7.44 24.06
N LYS A 479 7.09 -7.56 23.78
CA LYS A 479 8.07 -6.51 24.04
C LYS A 479 8.11 -5.52 22.85
N ALA A 480 7.11 -4.68 22.77
CA ALA A 480 6.97 -3.63 21.73
C ALA A 480 6.54 -2.31 22.39
N GLY A 481 6.72 -1.19 21.70
CA GLY A 481 6.31 0.12 22.16
C GLY A 481 4.79 0.22 22.39
N LYS A 482 4.35 1.14 23.23
CA LYS A 482 2.92 1.31 23.56
C LYS A 482 2.04 1.61 22.33
N TRP A 483 2.59 2.22 21.29
CA TRP A 483 1.90 2.56 20.03
C TRP A 483 1.91 1.41 19.01
N HIS A 484 2.54 0.28 19.35
CA HIS A 484 2.53 -0.88 18.48
C HIS A 484 1.12 -1.46 18.33
N LEU A 485 0.71 -1.77 17.09
CA LEU A 485 -0.67 -2.16 16.77
C LEU A 485 -1.17 -3.34 17.63
N ALA A 486 -0.32 -4.32 17.93
CA ALA A 486 -0.71 -5.45 18.80
C ALA A 486 -1.12 -4.99 20.22
N ASN A 487 -0.40 -4.00 20.80
CA ASN A 487 -0.75 -3.45 22.12
C ASN A 487 -2.08 -2.68 22.05
N LEU A 488 -2.30 -1.90 20.99
CA LEU A 488 -3.54 -1.16 20.79
C LEU A 488 -4.74 -2.11 20.59
N MET A 489 -4.54 -3.17 19.79
CA MET A 489 -5.58 -4.17 19.53
C MET A 489 -5.96 -4.98 20.76
N ALA A 490 -5.00 -5.26 21.66
CA ALA A 490 -5.26 -6.04 22.86
C ALA A 490 -6.43 -5.49 23.69
N GLY A 491 -6.47 -4.16 23.91
CA GLY A 491 -7.56 -3.52 24.64
C GLY A 491 -8.92 -3.63 23.95
N GLY A 492 -8.96 -3.48 22.60
CA GLY A 492 -10.19 -3.65 21.83
C GLY A 492 -10.71 -5.09 21.86
N LEU A 493 -9.83 -6.07 21.66
CA LEU A 493 -10.19 -7.49 21.71
C LEU A 493 -10.66 -7.92 23.09
N GLU A 494 -10.05 -7.39 24.16
CA GLU A 494 -10.45 -7.66 25.54
C GLU A 494 -11.88 -7.20 25.82
N ARG A 495 -12.25 -5.98 25.41
CA ARG A 495 -13.63 -5.49 25.52
C ARG A 495 -14.61 -6.35 24.73
N MET A 496 -14.26 -6.76 23.51
CA MET A 496 -15.12 -7.64 22.71
C MET A 496 -15.28 -9.02 23.33
N THR A 497 -14.22 -9.59 23.88
CA THR A 497 -14.26 -10.90 24.55
C THR A 497 -15.20 -10.89 25.75
N ALA A 498 -15.28 -9.76 26.47
CA ALA A 498 -16.19 -9.61 27.59
C ALA A 498 -17.68 -9.78 27.19
N THR A 499 -18.05 -9.48 25.93
CA THR A 499 -19.44 -9.69 25.45
C THR A 499 -19.83 -11.16 25.34
N LEU A 500 -18.86 -12.08 25.27
CA LEU A 500 -19.11 -13.54 25.27
C LEU A 500 -19.48 -14.07 26.66
N ALA A 501 -19.05 -13.39 27.73
CA ALA A 501 -19.27 -13.80 29.08
C ALA A 501 -20.66 -13.41 29.66
N THR A 502 -21.37 -12.48 29.00
CA THR A 502 -22.71 -12.10 29.44
C THR A 502 -23.71 -13.18 29.04
N PRO A 503 -24.46 -13.79 30.01
CA PRO A 503 -25.57 -14.68 29.68
C PRO A 503 -26.64 -13.92 28.91
N ASP A 504 -27.31 -14.59 27.95
CA ASP A 504 -28.48 -14.09 27.24
C ASP A 504 -29.56 -13.58 28.23
N LEU A 505 -29.45 -12.34 28.66
CA LEU A 505 -30.58 -11.62 29.24
C LEU A 505 -31.47 -11.24 28.08
N GLY A 506 -32.52 -12.06 27.87
CA GLY A 506 -33.50 -11.90 26.80
C GLY A 506 -33.89 -10.44 26.61
N GLN A 507 -33.91 -10.04 25.36
CA GLN A 507 -34.43 -8.82 24.75
C GLN A 507 -34.92 -7.75 25.74
N VAL A 508 -34.06 -6.84 26.17
CA VAL A 508 -34.50 -5.57 26.73
C VAL A 508 -34.81 -4.65 25.57
N GLN A 509 -36.10 -4.35 25.34
CA GLN A 509 -36.55 -3.35 24.41
C GLN A 509 -35.88 -2.00 24.73
N PRO A 510 -35.42 -1.23 23.75
CA PRO A 510 -34.86 0.10 24.01
C PRO A 510 -35.97 1.02 24.55
N ALA A 511 -35.75 1.58 25.72
CA ALA A 511 -36.61 2.60 26.31
C ALA A 511 -36.56 3.86 25.44
N VAL A 512 -37.74 4.32 24.99
CA VAL A 512 -37.90 5.58 24.25
C VAL A 512 -37.70 6.73 25.25
N TYR A 513 -36.59 7.46 25.10
CA TYR A 513 -36.37 8.72 25.81
C TYR A 513 -36.72 9.90 24.92
N ASN A 514 -37.76 10.63 25.34
CA ASN A 514 -38.09 11.96 24.82
C ASN A 514 -37.06 12.97 25.38
N ASN A 515 -36.25 13.57 24.52
CA ASN A 515 -35.40 14.69 24.90
C ASN A 515 -35.96 16.01 24.41
N ALA A 516 -36.20 16.90 25.36
CA ALA A 516 -36.39 18.33 25.11
C ALA A 516 -35.01 18.98 24.93
N VAL A 517 -34.87 19.78 23.89
CA VAL A 517 -33.63 20.44 23.47
C VAL A 517 -33.54 21.81 24.17
N GLU A 518 -32.48 22.08 24.90
CA GLU A 518 -32.04 23.44 25.22
C GLU A 518 -30.76 23.76 24.42
N HIS A 519 -30.84 24.85 23.62
CA HIS A 519 -29.71 25.43 22.89
C HIS A 519 -28.81 26.21 23.80
N VAL A 520 -27.51 25.96 23.74
CA VAL A 520 -26.46 26.86 24.24
C VAL A 520 -25.42 27.07 23.14
N ASP A 521 -25.35 28.34 22.67
CA ASP A 521 -24.32 28.81 21.74
C ASP A 521 -22.96 28.86 22.43
N MET A 522 -21.93 28.24 21.83
CA MET A 522 -20.54 28.46 22.23
C MET A 522 -19.64 28.85 21.06
N VAL A 523 -19.07 30.05 21.21
CA VAL A 523 -18.11 30.72 20.33
C VAL A 523 -16.73 30.07 20.45
N MET A 524 -16.07 29.81 19.32
CA MET A 524 -14.70 29.32 19.24
C MET A 524 -13.68 30.43 19.47
N PRO A 525 -12.59 30.20 20.22
CA PRO A 525 -11.35 30.93 20.04
C PRO A 525 -10.21 29.98 19.56
N GLY A 526 -9.33 30.57 18.73
CA GLY A 526 -8.28 29.89 18.02
C GLY A 526 -7.05 29.46 18.84
N ASN A 527 -6.25 28.64 18.15
CA ASN A 527 -4.87 28.25 18.43
C ASN A 527 -4.55 27.70 19.81
N GLN A 528 -4.49 26.39 19.95
CA GLN A 528 -3.62 25.75 20.94
C GLN A 528 -2.94 24.51 20.36
N VAL A 529 -1.65 24.42 20.69
CA VAL A 529 -0.66 23.39 20.43
C VAL A 529 -1.15 22.05 20.96
N TYR A 530 -1.10 21.02 20.14
CA TYR A 530 -1.39 19.63 20.54
C TYR A 530 -0.32 19.12 21.51
N THR A 531 -0.66 19.10 22.79
CA THR A 531 -0.01 18.27 23.80
C THR A 531 -1.12 17.49 24.51
N ASP A 532 -0.89 16.17 24.64
CA ASP A 532 -1.73 15.14 25.28
C ASP A 532 -2.92 14.63 24.44
N MET A 533 -2.61 13.65 23.58
CA MET A 533 -3.59 12.66 23.17
C MET A 533 -3.50 11.47 24.15
N ASP A 534 -4.44 11.38 25.06
CA ASP A 534 -4.70 10.16 25.82
C ASP A 534 -5.07 9.02 24.85
N GLY A 535 -4.51 7.81 25.12
CA GLY A 535 -4.62 6.66 24.22
C GLY A 535 -6.04 6.15 23.92
N ASP A 536 -7.07 6.72 24.53
CA ASP A 536 -8.47 6.32 24.35
C ASP A 536 -9.15 6.93 23.10
N THR A 537 -8.64 8.06 22.57
CA THR A 537 -9.25 8.71 21.40
C THR A 537 -8.83 8.13 20.04
N PHE A 538 -7.80 7.27 20.00
CA PHE A 538 -7.34 6.67 18.75
C PHE A 538 -8.28 5.56 18.21
N PHE A 539 -9.11 4.96 19.04
CA PHE A 539 -10.09 3.94 18.63
C PHE A 539 -11.44 4.50 18.16
N ASP A 540 -11.74 5.77 18.42
CA ASP A 540 -12.95 6.43 17.91
C ASP A 540 -12.85 6.83 16.42
N TYR A 541 -11.65 6.76 15.84
CA TYR A 541 -11.50 6.91 14.40
C TYR A 541 -11.93 5.59 13.74
N ASP A 542 -13.21 5.54 13.39
CA ASP A 542 -13.87 4.69 12.38
C ASP A 542 -13.11 3.39 12.06
N MET A 543 -13.00 2.48 13.02
CA MET A 543 -12.71 1.07 12.79
C MET A 543 -13.91 0.40 12.09
N SER A 544 -14.68 1.13 11.30
CA SER A 544 -15.48 0.57 10.24
C SER A 544 -14.51 0.09 9.14
N PHE A 545 -13.68 -0.91 9.50
CA PHE A 545 -13.10 -1.74 8.47
C PHE A 545 -14.25 -2.08 7.55
N GLY A 546 -14.16 -1.72 6.25
CA GLY A 546 -15.21 -1.92 5.24
C GLY A 546 -15.59 -3.38 5.02
N LEU A 547 -15.78 -4.03 6.13
CA LEU A 547 -16.33 -5.35 6.26
C LEU A 547 -17.81 -5.24 5.91
N SER A 548 -18.29 -6.23 5.20
CA SER A 548 -19.71 -6.51 4.98
C SER A 548 -20.57 -5.94 6.13
N PRO A 549 -21.75 -5.35 5.91
CA PRO A 549 -22.64 -4.88 6.97
C PRO A 549 -22.88 -5.89 8.09
N VAL A 550 -22.76 -7.19 7.81
CA VAL A 550 -22.74 -8.26 8.82
C VAL A 550 -21.60 -8.08 9.83
N PHE A 551 -20.53 -7.40 9.43
CA PHE A 551 -19.34 -7.15 10.23
C PHE A 551 -19.10 -5.65 10.49
N ARG A 552 -20.04 -4.75 10.17
CA ARG A 552 -19.95 -3.37 10.64
C ARG A 552 -19.94 -3.34 12.16
N PHE A 553 -18.95 -2.67 12.67
CA PHE A 553 -18.87 -2.29 14.08
C PHE A 553 -19.99 -1.28 14.34
N ASP A 554 -20.79 -1.52 15.36
CA ASP A 554 -21.63 -0.47 15.92
C ASP A 554 -20.76 0.25 16.98
N PRO A 555 -20.32 1.49 16.71
CA PRO A 555 -19.50 2.24 17.66
C PRO A 555 -20.23 2.46 19.00
N SER A 556 -21.57 2.45 19.01
CA SER A 556 -22.38 2.66 20.19
C SER A 556 -22.25 1.55 21.23
N MET A 557 -21.73 0.36 20.85
CA MET A 557 -21.42 -0.72 21.80
C MET A 557 -20.17 -0.46 22.66
N PHE A 558 -19.37 0.56 22.35
CA PHE A 558 -18.04 0.75 22.96
C PHE A 558 -17.79 2.13 23.57
N THR A 559 -18.74 3.04 23.48
CA THR A 559 -18.68 4.34 24.16
C THR A 559 -19.18 4.22 25.58
N VAL A 560 -18.31 3.74 26.46
CA VAL A 560 -18.51 3.85 27.92
C VAL A 560 -17.36 4.70 28.44
N ASP A 561 -17.65 5.77 29.15
CA ASP A 561 -16.65 6.57 29.82
C ASP A 561 -15.99 5.78 30.98
N ALA A 562 -14.92 6.30 31.56
CA ALA A 562 -14.23 5.69 32.70
C ALA A 562 -15.12 5.45 33.94
N SER A 563 -16.37 5.91 33.92
CA SER A 563 -17.38 5.73 34.96
C SER A 563 -18.49 4.72 34.59
N GLY A 564 -18.44 4.12 33.38
CA GLY A 564 -19.41 3.10 32.93
C GLY A 564 -20.71 3.68 32.35
N GLN A 565 -20.76 4.97 31.99
CA GLN A 565 -21.91 5.60 31.35
C GLN A 565 -21.70 5.78 29.84
N SER A 566 -22.76 5.49 29.04
CA SER A 566 -22.73 5.66 27.59
C SER A 566 -22.66 7.13 27.18
N LEU A 567 -21.69 7.52 26.33
CA LEU A 567 -21.58 8.85 25.75
C LEU A 567 -22.61 9.07 24.62
N PRO A 568 -23.14 10.29 24.45
CA PRO A 568 -24.19 10.56 23.45
C PRO A 568 -23.62 10.53 22.02
N THR A 569 -24.31 9.81 21.15
CA THR A 569 -24.04 9.76 19.70
C THR A 569 -24.47 11.06 19.00
N TYR A 570 -23.58 11.64 18.17
CA TYR A 570 -23.93 12.75 17.27
C TYR A 570 -24.72 12.23 16.06
N PRO A 571 -25.77 12.95 15.60
CA PRO A 571 -26.55 12.56 14.44
C PRO A 571 -25.77 12.80 13.14
N GLU A 572 -25.94 11.87 12.19
CA GLU A 572 -25.47 11.98 10.81
C GLU A 572 -26.03 13.25 10.14
N ALA A 573 -25.17 14.04 9.52
CA ALA A 573 -25.57 15.19 8.71
C ALA A 573 -26.15 14.70 7.38
N ASP A 574 -27.45 14.91 7.20
CA ASP A 574 -28.24 14.65 5.99
C ASP A 574 -27.86 15.66 4.89
N TYR A 575 -27.03 15.25 3.91
CA TYR A 575 -26.78 16.02 2.69
C TYR A 575 -27.89 15.77 1.68
N GLY A 576 -29.05 16.42 1.90
CA GLY A 576 -30.12 16.48 0.93
C GLY A 576 -29.73 17.27 -0.32
N MET A 577 -29.36 16.60 -1.41
CA MET A 577 -29.37 17.18 -2.75
C MET A 577 -30.80 17.15 -3.30
N ARG A 578 -31.42 18.33 -3.46
CA ARG A 578 -32.62 18.51 -4.29
C ARG A 578 -32.18 18.71 -5.75
N PRO A 579 -32.88 18.09 -6.71
CA PRO A 579 -32.62 18.33 -8.13
C PRO A 579 -33.38 19.62 -8.57
N GLN A 580 -32.70 20.45 -9.33
CA GLN A 580 -33.32 21.33 -10.34
C GLN A 580 -32.73 20.99 -11.71
#